data_962f691a5edf4c63a99f50ff7b6ca295
#
_entry.id   962f691a5edf4c63a99f50ff7b6ca295
#
_cell.length_a   1.000
_cell.length_b   1.000
_cell.length_c   1.000
_cell.angle_alpha   90.00
_cell.angle_beta   90.00
_cell.angle_gamma   90.00
#
_symmetry.space_group_name_H-M   'P 1'
#
loop_
_entity.id
_entity.type
_entity.pdbx_description
1 polymer ?
#
loop_
_entity_poly.entity_id
_entity_poly.type
_entity_poly.pdbx_seq_one_letter_code
_entity_poly.pdbx_strand_id
1 'polypeptide(L)'
;VSVAQPSQEEVRYRDTAAIAYDESVSRAASLESVTINYSTRTISETRSLAYRYPCYEYSPAYGSCAAIAGANVIGFYDRYDENLIPNHQSGSPIGNTYAYSLEDEAVKKVIVELYKYMGTTTSGTTEQKFKDGMEDFCRDKGHSITFSSCMQGDAISYSKAKSYLDANQPVILFLSSYNVGTITQSTNYDKIEYYVSDVAHIMIAFGYRTYVYNGSSTYQYLNVASGVSGYATGLFNINYKTKINNALAVNIT
;
A
#
# COMPACT_ATOMS: atom_id res chain seq x y z
N VAL A 1 18.21 -19.01 -16.03
CA VAL A 1 18.71 -19.66 -14.78
C VAL A 1 17.48 -20.16 -14.04
N SER A 2 17.33 -21.51 -13.93
CA SER A 2 16.22 -22.14 -13.20
C SER A 2 16.32 -21.78 -11.72
N VAL A 3 15.36 -21.00 -11.22
CA VAL A 3 15.24 -20.76 -9.77
C VAL A 3 14.74 -22.05 -9.14
N ALA A 4 15.56 -22.66 -8.29
CA ALA A 4 15.19 -23.87 -7.55
C ALA A 4 13.92 -23.59 -6.72
N GLN A 5 12.94 -24.48 -6.79
CA GLN A 5 11.77 -24.41 -5.92
C GLN A 5 12.20 -24.57 -4.45
N PRO A 6 11.64 -23.79 -3.52
CA PRO A 6 11.97 -23.92 -2.11
C PRO A 6 11.62 -25.32 -1.59
N SER A 7 12.45 -25.84 -0.68
CA SER A 7 12.19 -27.14 -0.04
C SER A 7 10.91 -27.07 0.82
N GLN A 8 10.27 -28.23 1.09
CA GLN A 8 9.09 -28.30 1.98
C GLN A 8 9.37 -27.75 3.40
N GLU A 9 10.62 -27.84 3.85
CA GLU A 9 11.06 -27.34 5.14
C GLU A 9 11.17 -25.80 5.16
N GLU A 10 11.63 -25.19 4.06
CA GLU A 10 11.64 -23.74 3.87
C GLU A 10 10.21 -23.16 3.77
N VAL A 11 9.28 -23.89 3.12
CA VAL A 11 7.87 -23.51 3.05
C VAL A 11 7.25 -23.54 4.44
N ARG A 12 7.46 -24.59 5.24
CA ARG A 12 6.95 -24.69 6.62
C ARG A 12 7.52 -23.61 7.54
N TYR A 13 8.82 -23.32 7.43
CA TYR A 13 9.45 -22.24 8.22
C TYR A 13 8.86 -20.87 7.86
N ARG A 14 8.61 -20.63 6.58
CA ARG A 14 7.99 -19.40 6.08
C ARG A 14 6.56 -19.22 6.59
N ASP A 15 5.75 -20.28 6.54
CA ASP A 15 4.37 -20.25 7.04
C ASP A 15 4.32 -19.96 8.54
N THR A 16 5.20 -20.61 9.32
CA THR A 16 5.27 -20.39 10.77
C THR A 16 5.76 -18.99 11.12
N ALA A 17 6.73 -18.45 10.36
CA ALA A 17 7.22 -17.09 10.56
C ALA A 17 6.19 -16.02 10.17
N ALA A 18 5.43 -16.24 9.10
CA ALA A 18 4.33 -15.36 8.68
C ALA A 18 3.21 -15.33 9.72
N ILE A 19 2.79 -16.48 10.26
CA ILE A 19 1.81 -16.59 11.34
C ILE A 19 2.30 -15.84 12.60
N ALA A 20 3.57 -16.03 12.99
CA ALA A 20 4.14 -15.33 14.14
C ALA A 20 4.24 -13.82 13.94
N TYR A 21 4.45 -13.36 12.70
CA TYR A 21 4.40 -11.94 12.35
C TYR A 21 3.00 -11.36 12.52
N ASP A 22 2.00 -11.99 11.94
CA ASP A 22 0.61 -11.56 12.05
C ASP A 22 0.16 -11.47 13.51
N GLU A 23 0.56 -12.44 14.36
CA GLU A 23 0.28 -12.40 15.78
C GLU A 23 1.00 -11.28 16.51
N SER A 24 2.26 -10.97 16.18
CA SER A 24 3.03 -9.89 16.82
C SER A 24 2.53 -8.51 16.43
N VAL A 25 2.19 -8.31 15.16
CA VAL A 25 1.58 -7.06 14.64
C VAL A 25 0.19 -6.88 15.24
N SER A 26 -0.60 -7.92 15.33
CA SER A 26 -1.92 -7.90 15.96
C SER A 26 -1.88 -7.52 17.45
N ARG A 27 -0.83 -7.93 18.19
CA ARG A 27 -0.62 -7.56 19.61
C ARG A 27 -0.19 -6.12 19.82
N ALA A 28 0.50 -5.51 18.83
CA ALA A 28 0.95 -4.12 18.87
C ALA A 28 -0.09 -3.13 18.31
N ALA A 29 -1.22 -3.62 17.84
CA ALA A 29 -2.25 -2.81 17.22
C ALA A 29 -3.44 -2.61 18.17
N SER A 30 -4.12 -1.48 18.02
CA SER A 30 -5.38 -1.17 18.68
C SER A 30 -6.48 -0.87 17.68
N LEU A 31 -7.73 -1.23 18.05
CA LEU A 31 -8.92 -0.79 17.35
C LEU A 31 -9.47 0.46 18.05
N GLU A 32 -9.61 1.52 17.30
CA GLU A 32 -10.10 2.79 17.81
C GLU A 32 -11.26 3.28 16.96
N SER A 33 -12.16 4.05 17.54
CA SER A 33 -13.25 4.64 16.78
C SER A 33 -13.38 6.14 17.05
N VAL A 34 -13.65 6.88 16.00
CA VAL A 34 -13.95 8.31 16.03
C VAL A 34 -15.33 8.53 15.42
N THR A 35 -16.18 9.25 16.13
CA THR A 35 -17.49 9.64 15.61
C THR A 35 -17.47 11.14 15.29
N ILE A 36 -17.79 11.49 14.06
CA ILE A 36 -17.89 12.87 13.58
C ILE A 36 -19.37 13.17 13.37
N ASN A 37 -19.95 13.97 14.26
CA ASN A 37 -21.33 14.46 14.11
C ASN A 37 -21.37 15.65 13.17
N TYR A 38 -22.38 15.71 12.30
CA TYR A 38 -22.54 16.80 11.35
C TYR A 38 -24.01 17.07 11.00
N SER A 39 -24.28 18.29 10.56
CA SER A 39 -25.51 18.65 9.88
C SER A 39 -25.37 18.58 8.36
N THR A 40 -24.16 18.84 7.85
CA THR A 40 -23.84 18.73 6.43
C THR A 40 -22.49 18.02 6.24
N ARG A 41 -22.42 17.15 5.24
CA ARG A 41 -21.18 16.51 4.79
C ARG A 41 -21.11 16.58 3.28
N THR A 42 -19.94 16.99 2.78
CA THR A 42 -19.61 16.95 1.35
C THR A 42 -18.28 16.22 1.14
N ILE A 43 -18.17 15.53 0.02
CA ILE A 43 -16.88 15.06 -0.50
C ILE A 43 -16.41 16.13 -1.46
N SER A 44 -15.45 16.96 -1.04
CA SER A 44 -14.97 18.09 -1.84
C SER A 44 -14.01 17.63 -2.94
N GLU A 45 -13.24 16.57 -2.66
CA GLU A 45 -12.29 16.01 -3.60
C GLU A 45 -12.22 14.49 -3.41
N THR A 46 -12.17 13.75 -4.51
CA THR A 46 -11.95 12.31 -4.48
C THR A 46 -11.34 11.83 -5.78
N ARG A 47 -10.40 10.90 -5.69
CA ARG A 47 -9.85 10.16 -6.81
C ARG A 47 -9.44 8.76 -6.37
N SER A 48 -9.60 7.82 -7.26
CA SER A 48 -8.98 6.51 -7.17
C SER A 48 -8.36 6.18 -8.53
N LEU A 49 -7.13 5.65 -8.54
CA LEU A 49 -6.42 5.27 -9.78
C LEU A 49 -7.08 4.07 -10.46
N ALA A 50 -7.91 3.33 -9.74
CA ALA A 50 -8.71 2.23 -10.26
C ALA A 50 -9.98 2.06 -9.44
N TYR A 51 -11.02 1.45 -10.00
CA TYR A 51 -12.19 1.00 -9.25
C TYR A 51 -11.79 0.01 -8.14
N ARG A 52 -10.85 -0.86 -8.47
CA ARG A 52 -10.19 -1.79 -7.58
C ARG A 52 -8.70 -1.72 -7.90
N TYR A 53 -7.87 -1.34 -6.98
CA TYR A 53 -6.41 -1.30 -7.15
C TYR A 53 -5.77 -2.58 -6.60
N PRO A 54 -4.51 -2.90 -6.96
CA PRO A 54 -3.81 -4.05 -6.40
C PRO A 54 -3.77 -3.95 -4.87
N CYS A 55 -4.13 -5.02 -4.18
CA CYS A 55 -4.12 -5.10 -2.73
C CYS A 55 -3.67 -6.50 -2.30
N TYR A 56 -2.45 -6.84 -2.70
CA TYR A 56 -1.82 -8.11 -2.39
C TYR A 56 -1.41 -8.16 -0.91
N GLU A 57 -1.50 -9.35 -0.32
CA GLU A 57 -1.26 -9.57 1.12
C GLU A 57 -0.33 -10.77 1.40
N TYR A 58 0.06 -11.54 0.38
CA TYR A 58 0.89 -12.73 0.58
C TYR A 58 2.21 -12.38 1.25
N SER A 59 2.44 -12.94 2.44
CA SER A 59 3.67 -12.74 3.20
C SER A 59 4.53 -14.02 3.15
N PRO A 60 5.59 -14.05 2.32
CA PRO A 60 6.48 -15.22 2.21
C PRO A 60 7.32 -15.44 3.47
N ALA A 61 7.55 -14.39 4.26
CA ALA A 61 8.35 -14.41 5.48
C ALA A 61 8.12 -13.17 6.33
N TYR A 62 8.64 -13.17 7.53
CA TYR A 62 8.65 -12.01 8.41
C TYR A 62 9.31 -10.79 7.76
N GLY A 63 8.73 -9.60 7.92
CA GLY A 63 9.26 -8.35 7.36
C GLY A 63 8.90 -8.11 5.89
N SER A 64 7.94 -8.84 5.31
CA SER A 64 7.59 -8.79 3.88
C SER A 64 6.85 -7.53 3.44
N CYS A 65 6.48 -6.60 4.34
CA CYS A 65 5.68 -5.42 4.00
C CYS A 65 6.24 -4.63 2.80
N ALA A 66 7.57 -4.52 2.70
CA ALA A 66 8.24 -3.86 1.59
C ALA A 66 8.03 -4.60 0.26
N ALA A 67 8.18 -5.92 0.24
CA ALA A 67 7.98 -6.73 -0.95
C ALA A 67 6.52 -6.74 -1.41
N ILE A 68 5.58 -6.79 -0.46
CA ILE A 68 4.14 -6.70 -0.71
C ILE A 68 3.79 -5.31 -1.30
N ALA A 69 4.30 -4.24 -0.70
CA ALA A 69 4.11 -2.88 -1.19
C ALA A 69 4.69 -2.72 -2.61
N GLY A 70 5.90 -3.22 -2.86
CA GLY A 70 6.51 -3.25 -4.19
C GLY A 70 5.66 -4.01 -5.20
N ALA A 71 5.16 -5.19 -4.85
CA ALA A 71 4.28 -5.97 -5.73
C ALA A 71 2.97 -5.25 -6.05
N ASN A 72 2.39 -4.50 -5.11
CA ASN A 72 1.21 -3.66 -5.38
C ASN A 72 1.51 -2.56 -6.41
N VAL A 73 2.70 -1.95 -6.35
CA VAL A 73 3.16 -1.00 -7.37
C VAL A 73 3.35 -1.71 -8.71
N ILE A 74 4.08 -2.83 -8.74
CA ILE A 74 4.32 -3.61 -9.96
C ILE A 74 2.99 -4.04 -10.60
N GLY A 75 2.05 -4.59 -9.83
CA GLY A 75 0.73 -4.99 -10.32
C GLY A 75 -0.08 -3.82 -10.88
N PHE A 76 0.10 -2.61 -10.35
CA PHE A 76 -0.55 -1.42 -10.91
C PHE A 76 0.01 -1.09 -12.31
N TYR A 77 1.32 -1.19 -12.51
CA TYR A 77 1.96 -0.89 -13.80
C TYR A 77 1.89 -2.04 -14.80
N ASP A 78 1.77 -3.29 -14.36
CA ASP A 78 1.64 -4.48 -15.19
C ASP A 78 0.46 -4.40 -16.18
N ARG A 79 -0.58 -3.63 -15.88
CA ARG A 79 -1.68 -3.35 -16.82
C ARG A 79 -1.24 -2.64 -18.10
N TYR A 80 -0.09 -1.99 -18.09
CA TYR A 80 0.49 -1.29 -19.24
C TYR A 80 1.57 -2.12 -19.91
N ASP A 81 2.17 -3.07 -19.19
CA ASP A 81 3.19 -3.99 -19.72
C ASP A 81 3.15 -5.32 -18.95
N GLU A 82 2.60 -6.36 -19.61
CA GLU A 82 2.43 -7.72 -19.08
C GLU A 82 3.75 -8.45 -18.72
N ASN A 83 4.91 -7.85 -19.04
CA ASN A 83 6.20 -8.43 -18.67
C ASN A 83 6.58 -8.21 -17.22
N LEU A 84 5.95 -7.27 -16.53
CA LEU A 84 6.20 -7.00 -15.12
C LEU A 84 5.77 -8.18 -14.25
N ILE A 85 4.60 -8.77 -14.51
CA ILE A 85 4.13 -10.01 -13.86
C ILE A 85 3.75 -11.04 -14.95
N PRO A 86 4.71 -11.82 -15.47
CA PRO A 86 4.44 -12.75 -16.56
C PRO A 86 3.32 -13.75 -16.25
N ASN A 87 2.40 -13.92 -17.18
CA ASN A 87 1.22 -14.80 -17.10
C ASN A 87 0.19 -14.40 -16.04
N HIS A 88 0.20 -13.13 -15.60
CA HIS A 88 -0.80 -12.57 -14.72
C HIS A 88 -1.64 -11.53 -15.48
N GLN A 89 -2.95 -11.58 -15.31
CA GLN A 89 -3.84 -10.53 -15.78
C GLN A 89 -4.08 -9.55 -14.64
N SER A 90 -3.27 -8.53 -14.54
CA SER A 90 -3.31 -7.56 -13.44
C SER A 90 -4.60 -6.78 -13.34
N GLY A 91 -5.32 -6.60 -14.43
CA GLY A 91 -6.60 -5.90 -14.39
C GLY A 91 -7.40 -6.00 -15.68
N SER A 92 -8.71 -5.81 -15.54
CA SER A 92 -9.65 -5.73 -16.65
C SER A 92 -10.24 -4.33 -16.73
N PRO A 93 -10.40 -3.75 -17.94
CA PRO A 93 -11.06 -2.46 -18.09
C PRO A 93 -12.54 -2.56 -17.70
N ILE A 94 -13.01 -1.62 -16.89
CA ILE A 94 -14.42 -1.43 -16.56
C ILE A 94 -14.77 0.02 -16.88
N GLY A 95 -15.38 0.25 -18.06
CA GLY A 95 -15.60 1.59 -18.59
C GLY A 95 -14.26 2.35 -18.73
N ASN A 96 -14.12 3.48 -18.03
CA ASN A 96 -12.92 4.31 -18.04
C ASN A 96 -11.94 4.00 -16.89
N THR A 97 -12.16 2.91 -16.15
CA THR A 97 -11.35 2.50 -15.00
C THR A 97 -10.89 1.05 -15.11
N TYR A 98 -10.03 0.62 -14.20
CA TYR A 98 -9.56 -0.77 -14.12
C TYR A 98 -10.03 -1.41 -12.82
N ALA A 99 -10.42 -2.70 -12.89
CA ALA A 99 -10.54 -3.57 -11.73
C ALA A 99 -9.37 -4.55 -11.74
N TYR A 100 -8.59 -4.54 -10.68
CA TYR A 100 -7.44 -5.45 -10.55
C TYR A 100 -7.88 -6.82 -10.09
N SER A 101 -7.21 -7.86 -10.62
CA SER A 101 -7.42 -9.24 -10.20
C SER A 101 -6.86 -9.49 -8.80
N LEU A 102 -7.35 -10.55 -8.19
CA LEU A 102 -6.83 -11.03 -6.92
C LEU A 102 -5.42 -11.59 -7.10
N GLU A 103 -4.70 -11.68 -5.99
CA GLU A 103 -3.39 -12.31 -5.90
C GLU A 103 -3.44 -13.78 -6.35
N ASP A 104 -2.55 -14.14 -7.25
CA ASP A 104 -2.36 -15.49 -7.76
C ASP A 104 -0.90 -15.96 -7.57
N GLU A 105 -0.56 -17.14 -8.06
CA GLU A 105 0.79 -17.69 -7.95
C GLU A 105 1.85 -16.85 -8.70
N ALA A 106 1.48 -16.12 -9.76
CA ALA A 106 2.41 -15.25 -10.47
C ALA A 106 2.77 -14.03 -9.59
N VAL A 107 1.78 -13.43 -8.96
CA VAL A 107 1.99 -12.33 -8.00
C VAL A 107 2.80 -12.78 -6.80
N LYS A 108 2.51 -13.96 -6.22
CA LYS A 108 3.29 -14.51 -5.10
C LYS A 108 4.76 -14.71 -5.45
N LYS A 109 5.07 -15.16 -6.67
CA LYS A 109 6.45 -15.26 -7.17
C LYS A 109 7.11 -13.88 -7.21
N VAL A 110 6.44 -12.85 -7.73
CA VAL A 110 6.96 -11.47 -7.75
C VAL A 110 7.24 -10.97 -6.33
N ILE A 111 6.35 -11.22 -5.36
CA ILE A 111 6.61 -10.85 -3.96
C ILE A 111 7.87 -11.51 -3.43
N VAL A 112 8.06 -12.80 -3.71
CA VAL A 112 9.28 -13.55 -3.30
C VAL A 112 10.52 -13.01 -4.02
N GLU A 113 10.44 -12.65 -5.29
CA GLU A 113 11.54 -12.04 -6.03
C GLU A 113 11.90 -10.67 -5.43
N LEU A 114 10.93 -9.78 -5.21
CA LEU A 114 11.15 -8.48 -4.59
C LEU A 114 11.73 -8.60 -3.18
N TYR A 115 11.28 -9.57 -2.38
CA TYR A 115 11.85 -9.84 -1.07
C TYR A 115 13.38 -10.10 -1.16
N LYS A 116 13.82 -10.84 -2.19
CA LYS A 116 15.23 -11.12 -2.45
C LYS A 116 15.99 -9.91 -2.99
N TYR A 117 15.43 -9.22 -3.99
CA TYR A 117 16.04 -8.01 -4.57
C TYR A 117 16.27 -6.92 -3.51
N MET A 118 15.33 -6.73 -2.61
CA MET A 118 15.45 -5.77 -1.51
C MET A 118 16.38 -6.24 -0.39
N GLY A 119 16.90 -7.47 -0.44
CA GLY A 119 17.68 -8.05 0.65
C GLY A 119 16.95 -7.98 1.99
N THR A 120 15.64 -8.23 1.96
CA THR A 120 14.76 -8.18 3.14
C THR A 120 15.16 -9.23 4.15
N THR A 121 15.10 -8.87 5.43
CA THR A 121 15.37 -9.76 6.57
C THR A 121 14.17 -9.82 7.49
N THR A 122 14.25 -10.62 8.54
CA THR A 122 13.22 -10.64 9.61
C THR A 122 13.04 -9.29 10.32
N SER A 123 14.01 -8.38 10.18
CA SER A 123 13.91 -6.98 10.68
C SER A 123 13.32 -6.01 9.65
N GLY A 124 12.85 -6.52 8.50
CA GLY A 124 12.28 -5.71 7.42
C GLY A 124 13.33 -5.20 6.43
N THR A 125 13.01 -4.11 5.77
CA THR A 125 13.77 -3.49 4.68
C THR A 125 13.91 -1.99 4.94
N THR A 126 15.08 -1.42 4.69
CA THR A 126 15.27 0.04 4.71
C THR A 126 14.70 0.68 3.44
N GLU A 127 14.39 1.98 3.49
CA GLU A 127 13.94 2.71 2.30
C GLU A 127 14.92 2.60 1.13
N GLN A 128 16.22 2.72 1.40
CA GLN A 128 17.23 2.61 0.35
C GLN A 128 17.20 1.23 -0.32
N LYS A 129 17.20 0.15 0.47
CA LYS A 129 17.10 -1.22 -0.06
C LYS A 129 15.79 -1.47 -0.81
N PHE A 130 14.70 -0.84 -0.38
CA PHE A 130 13.43 -0.88 -1.13
C PHE A 130 13.61 -0.26 -2.51
N LYS A 131 14.18 0.94 -2.60
CA LYS A 131 14.41 1.63 -3.89
C LYS A 131 15.35 0.83 -4.78
N ASP A 132 16.51 0.43 -4.25
CA ASP A 132 17.50 -0.36 -5.00
C ASP A 132 16.88 -1.67 -5.53
N GLY A 133 16.12 -2.38 -4.70
CA GLY A 133 15.47 -3.63 -5.09
C GLY A 133 14.37 -3.44 -6.14
N MET A 134 13.61 -2.34 -6.07
CA MET A 134 12.64 -1.99 -7.10
C MET A 134 13.32 -1.60 -8.42
N GLU A 135 14.42 -0.85 -8.35
CA GLU A 135 15.22 -0.47 -9.53
C GLU A 135 15.82 -1.69 -10.22
N ASP A 136 16.43 -2.60 -9.45
CA ASP A 136 17.02 -3.84 -9.96
C ASP A 136 15.92 -4.74 -10.60
N PHE A 137 14.80 -4.93 -9.91
CA PHE A 137 13.67 -5.71 -10.45
C PHE A 137 13.14 -5.12 -11.77
N CYS A 138 12.88 -3.82 -11.81
CA CYS A 138 12.38 -3.15 -13.02
C CYS A 138 13.39 -3.24 -14.17
N ARG A 139 14.69 -3.01 -13.88
CA ARG A 139 15.76 -3.12 -14.89
C ARG A 139 15.84 -4.51 -15.48
N ASP A 140 15.73 -5.57 -14.68
CA ASP A 140 15.76 -6.93 -15.15
C ASP A 140 14.54 -7.31 -16.01
N LYS A 141 13.44 -6.55 -15.89
CA LYS A 141 12.25 -6.64 -16.76
C LYS A 141 12.31 -5.69 -17.96
N GLY A 142 13.38 -4.90 -18.11
CA GLY A 142 13.55 -3.96 -19.22
C GLY A 142 12.93 -2.58 -18.98
N HIS A 143 12.59 -2.25 -17.74
CA HIS A 143 11.95 -1.00 -17.35
C HIS A 143 12.86 -0.10 -16.51
N SER A 144 12.54 1.17 -16.49
CA SER A 144 13.10 2.12 -15.53
C SER A 144 12.05 2.52 -14.49
N ILE A 145 12.49 2.88 -13.28
CA ILE A 145 11.64 3.37 -12.22
C ILE A 145 12.21 4.68 -11.66
N THR A 146 11.33 5.61 -11.32
CA THR A 146 11.71 6.88 -10.71
C THR A 146 10.87 7.15 -9.48
N PHE A 147 11.48 7.82 -8.50
CA PHE A 147 10.87 8.19 -7.23
C PHE A 147 10.89 9.71 -7.05
N SER A 148 9.76 10.30 -6.70
CA SER A 148 9.60 11.73 -6.49
C SER A 148 9.04 12.02 -5.10
N SER A 149 9.69 12.89 -4.33
CA SER A 149 9.28 13.16 -2.95
C SER A 149 7.95 13.88 -2.85
N CYS A 150 7.06 13.33 -2.03
CA CYS A 150 5.82 13.97 -1.60
C CYS A 150 5.95 14.71 -0.25
N MET A 151 7.17 14.81 0.30
CA MET A 151 7.42 15.49 1.58
C MET A 151 7.52 17.01 1.42
N GLN A 152 7.21 17.69 2.54
CA GLN A 152 7.46 19.12 2.74
C GLN A 152 8.03 19.28 4.16
N GLY A 153 9.37 19.44 4.26
CA GLY A 153 10.07 19.24 5.52
C GLY A 153 9.87 17.80 6.02
N ASP A 154 9.54 17.65 7.28
CA ASP A 154 9.35 16.34 7.93
C ASP A 154 7.91 15.82 7.84
N ALA A 155 7.03 16.48 7.10
CA ALA A 155 5.63 16.08 6.92
C ALA A 155 5.31 15.74 5.46
N ILE A 156 4.35 14.85 5.26
CA ILE A 156 3.80 14.62 3.92
C ILE A 156 3.01 15.86 3.47
N SER A 157 3.24 16.28 2.22
CA SER A 157 2.40 17.29 1.58
C SER A 157 1.23 16.60 0.88
N TYR A 158 0.04 16.75 1.43
CA TYR A 158 -1.18 16.21 0.80
C TYR A 158 -1.35 16.72 -0.63
N SER A 159 -1.08 18.00 -0.88
CA SER A 159 -1.18 18.59 -2.23
C SER A 159 -0.19 17.99 -3.23
N LYS A 160 1.05 17.70 -2.82
CA LYS A 160 2.02 17.00 -3.69
C LYS A 160 1.57 15.55 -3.94
N ALA A 161 1.19 14.80 -2.90
CA ALA A 161 0.69 13.43 -3.06
C ALA A 161 -0.52 13.41 -4.00
N LYS A 162 -1.47 14.34 -3.81
CA LYS A 162 -2.62 14.52 -4.69
C LYS A 162 -2.20 14.77 -6.15
N SER A 163 -1.22 15.67 -6.40
CA SER A 163 -0.81 15.99 -7.77
C SER A 163 -0.20 14.78 -8.50
N TYR A 164 0.56 13.94 -7.80
CA TYR A 164 1.09 12.71 -8.36
C TYR A 164 0.01 11.65 -8.60
N LEU A 165 -0.91 11.48 -7.66
CA LEU A 165 -2.07 10.63 -7.85
C LEU A 165 -2.93 11.12 -9.03
N ASP A 166 -3.09 12.44 -9.22
CA ASP A 166 -3.76 13.01 -10.38
C ASP A 166 -3.03 12.71 -11.70
N ALA A 167 -1.71 12.53 -11.65
CA ALA A 167 -0.87 12.09 -12.76
C ALA A 167 -0.79 10.55 -12.93
N ASN A 168 -1.65 9.77 -12.27
CA ASN A 168 -1.66 8.30 -12.26
C ASN A 168 -0.38 7.67 -11.67
N GLN A 169 0.27 8.34 -10.74
CA GLN A 169 1.44 7.82 -10.05
C GLN A 169 1.06 7.42 -8.62
N PRO A 170 1.12 6.14 -8.24
CA PRO A 170 0.94 5.70 -6.87
C PRO A 170 1.95 6.32 -5.92
N VAL A 171 1.58 6.45 -4.64
CA VAL A 171 2.46 7.04 -3.61
C VAL A 171 2.78 5.98 -2.56
N ILE A 172 4.07 5.71 -2.38
CA ILE A 172 4.62 4.81 -1.36
C ILE A 172 4.75 5.60 -0.06
N LEU A 173 4.25 5.03 1.03
CA LEU A 173 4.32 5.60 2.38
C LEU A 173 5.24 4.75 3.25
N PHE A 174 6.34 5.34 3.74
CA PHE A 174 7.25 4.74 4.72
C PHE A 174 6.87 5.25 6.12
N LEU A 175 6.45 4.36 7.00
CA LEU A 175 5.77 4.68 8.24
C LEU A 175 6.51 4.08 9.44
N SER A 176 6.58 4.81 10.55
CA SER A 176 6.97 4.27 11.86
C SER A 176 5.77 3.92 12.73
N SER A 177 4.64 4.59 12.49
CA SER A 177 3.31 4.22 13.01
C SER A 177 2.26 4.55 11.98
N TYR A 178 1.14 3.85 12.01
CA TYR A 178 0.12 4.00 10.97
C TYR A 178 -1.30 3.73 11.47
N ASN A 179 -2.25 4.16 10.66
CA ASN A 179 -3.66 3.82 10.82
C ASN A 179 -4.24 3.32 9.48
N VAL A 180 -5.25 2.47 9.54
CA VAL A 180 -6.11 2.11 8.40
C VAL A 180 -7.55 2.21 8.86
N GLY A 181 -8.31 3.13 8.26
CA GLY A 181 -9.67 3.45 8.67
C GLY A 181 -10.72 2.90 7.74
N THR A 182 -11.86 2.51 8.30
CA THR A 182 -13.10 2.22 7.59
C THR A 182 -14.18 3.20 8.05
N ILE A 183 -14.88 3.84 7.10
CA ILE A 183 -15.96 4.78 7.41
C ILE A 183 -17.30 4.11 7.25
N THR A 184 -18.09 4.09 8.32
CA THR A 184 -19.52 3.80 8.30
C THR A 184 -20.29 5.11 8.33
N GLN A 185 -21.09 5.33 7.29
CA GLN A 185 -21.81 6.58 7.07
C GLN A 185 -23.25 6.49 7.57
N SER A 186 -23.72 7.53 8.26
CA SER A 186 -25.12 7.69 8.69
C SER A 186 -25.66 9.04 8.20
N THR A 187 -26.89 9.38 8.57
CA THR A 187 -27.54 10.62 8.12
C THR A 187 -26.92 11.89 8.74
N ASN A 188 -26.45 11.78 9.99
CA ASN A 188 -25.96 12.93 10.77
C ASN A 188 -24.65 12.66 11.52
N TYR A 189 -24.03 11.53 11.26
CA TYR A 189 -22.69 11.21 11.76
C TYR A 189 -21.97 10.22 10.85
N ASP A 190 -20.64 10.27 10.84
CA ASP A 190 -19.76 9.22 10.32
C ASP A 190 -19.01 8.60 11.49
N LYS A 191 -19.00 7.27 11.54
CA LYS A 191 -18.16 6.50 12.45
C LYS A 191 -16.96 5.98 11.67
N ILE A 192 -15.76 6.33 12.11
CA ILE A 192 -14.53 5.85 11.53
C ILE A 192 -13.90 4.87 12.51
N GLU A 193 -13.72 3.65 12.08
CA GLU A 193 -13.02 2.61 12.85
C GLU A 193 -11.60 2.49 12.31
N TYR A 194 -10.60 2.74 13.16
CA TYR A 194 -9.20 2.69 12.83
C TYR A 194 -8.53 1.45 13.41
N TYR A 195 -7.82 0.72 12.57
CA TYR A 195 -6.73 -0.14 13.00
C TYR A 195 -5.49 0.74 13.14
N VAL A 196 -4.93 0.85 14.34
CA VAL A 196 -3.76 1.70 14.65
C VAL A 196 -2.62 0.82 15.11
N SER A 197 -1.42 1.06 14.60
CA SER A 197 -0.22 0.31 14.97
C SER A 197 1.00 1.22 15.08
N ASP A 198 1.83 0.96 16.09
CA ASP A 198 3.13 1.60 16.31
C ASP A 198 4.30 0.80 15.71
N VAL A 199 4.02 -0.13 14.83
CA VAL A 199 5.03 -0.92 14.11
C VAL A 199 5.37 -0.22 12.79
N ALA A 200 6.66 -0.24 12.43
CA ALA A 200 7.09 0.28 11.13
C ALA A 200 6.47 -0.51 9.97
N HIS A 201 5.99 0.21 8.96
CA HIS A 201 5.26 -0.39 7.85
C HIS A 201 5.42 0.39 6.55
N ILE A 202 5.11 -0.25 5.42
CA ILE A 202 5.07 0.38 4.10
C ILE A 202 3.70 0.08 3.48
N MET A 203 3.01 1.11 3.00
CA MET A 203 1.76 0.98 2.25
C MET A 203 1.78 1.82 0.97
N ILE A 204 0.85 1.52 0.08
CA ILE A 204 0.72 2.23 -1.19
C ILE A 204 -0.60 2.98 -1.23
N ALA A 205 -0.53 4.29 -1.47
CA ALA A 205 -1.71 5.08 -1.76
C ALA A 205 -2.00 5.06 -3.26
N PHE A 206 -3.23 4.69 -3.61
CA PHE A 206 -3.78 4.65 -4.97
C PHE A 206 -4.89 5.68 -5.19
N GLY A 207 -5.09 6.58 -4.25
CA GLY A 207 -6.11 7.61 -4.36
C GLY A 207 -6.18 8.48 -3.13
N TYR A 208 -7.13 9.39 -3.15
CA TYR A 208 -7.38 10.30 -2.03
C TYR A 208 -8.87 10.62 -1.90
N ARG A 209 -9.24 11.13 -0.71
CA ARG A 209 -10.57 11.64 -0.43
C ARG A 209 -10.52 12.74 0.61
N THR A 210 -11.24 13.82 0.36
CA THR A 210 -11.42 14.93 1.30
C THR A 210 -12.89 15.07 1.67
N TYR A 211 -13.19 14.95 2.96
CA TYR A 211 -14.49 15.24 3.52
C TYR A 211 -14.49 16.62 4.14
N VAL A 212 -15.58 17.36 3.93
CA VAL A 212 -15.85 18.64 4.61
C VAL A 212 -17.15 18.50 5.41
N TYR A 213 -17.04 18.62 6.72
CA TYR A 213 -18.16 18.57 7.65
C TYR A 213 -18.53 19.98 8.10
N ASN A 214 -19.84 20.27 8.14
CA ASN A 214 -20.39 21.56 8.57
C ASN A 214 -19.77 22.78 7.84
N GLY A 215 -19.34 22.58 6.60
CA GLY A 215 -18.75 23.62 5.75
C GLY A 215 -17.35 24.10 6.16
N SER A 216 -16.76 23.57 7.22
CA SER A 216 -15.47 24.09 7.75
C SER A 216 -14.47 23.03 8.18
N SER A 217 -14.90 21.92 8.76
CA SER A 217 -14.01 20.89 9.25
C SER A 217 -13.57 19.95 8.12
N THR A 218 -12.32 20.02 7.74
CA THR A 218 -11.76 19.26 6.61
C THR A 218 -10.94 18.06 7.11
N TYR A 219 -11.23 16.88 6.56
CA TYR A 219 -10.52 15.64 6.82
C TYR A 219 -9.98 15.07 5.52
N GLN A 220 -8.67 14.88 5.46
CA GLN A 220 -7.95 14.40 4.28
C GLN A 220 -7.44 12.98 4.49
N TYR A 221 -7.77 12.13 3.53
CA TYR A 221 -7.41 10.71 3.54
C TYR A 221 -6.72 10.32 2.25
N LEU A 222 -5.79 9.36 2.36
CA LEU A 222 -5.30 8.60 1.21
C LEU A 222 -6.01 7.24 1.17
N ASN A 223 -6.42 6.80 0.00
CA ASN A 223 -6.94 5.45 -0.21
C ASN A 223 -5.75 4.51 -0.38
N VAL A 224 -5.58 3.56 0.52
CA VAL A 224 -4.38 2.73 0.57
C VAL A 224 -4.65 1.25 0.34
N ALA A 225 -3.70 0.58 -0.31
CA ALA A 225 -3.44 -0.84 -0.15
C ALA A 225 -2.48 -0.98 1.02
N SER A 226 -2.96 -1.54 2.11
CA SER A 226 -2.20 -1.53 3.36
C SER A 226 -1.23 -2.70 3.47
N GLY A 227 -1.52 -3.84 2.83
CA GLY A 227 -0.79 -5.09 3.06
C GLY A 227 -0.97 -5.68 4.46
N VAL A 228 -1.97 -5.20 5.21
CA VAL A 228 -2.30 -5.71 6.55
C VAL A 228 -3.47 -6.68 6.44
N SER A 229 -3.27 -7.91 6.91
CA SER A 229 -4.31 -8.95 6.87
C SER A 229 -5.60 -8.51 7.57
N GLY A 230 -6.73 -8.70 6.90
CA GLY A 230 -8.05 -8.25 7.36
C GLY A 230 -8.32 -6.74 7.16
N TYR A 231 -7.33 -5.96 6.73
CA TYR A 231 -7.44 -4.53 6.45
C TYR A 231 -6.78 -4.17 5.11
N ALA A 232 -6.83 -5.05 4.13
CA ALA A 232 -6.15 -4.94 2.83
C ALA A 232 -6.28 -3.57 2.17
N THR A 233 -7.44 -2.94 2.30
CA THR A 233 -7.72 -1.60 1.78
C THR A 233 -8.37 -0.73 2.83
N GLY A 234 -8.11 0.58 2.80
CA GLY A 234 -8.74 1.50 3.73
C GLY A 234 -8.38 2.96 3.48
N LEU A 235 -8.80 3.79 4.41
CA LEU A 235 -8.50 5.21 4.43
C LEU A 235 -7.36 5.47 5.42
N PHE A 236 -6.25 5.97 4.92
CA PHE A 236 -5.13 6.41 5.74
C PHE A 236 -5.31 7.89 6.07
N ASN A 237 -5.48 8.19 7.36
CA ASN A 237 -5.56 9.57 7.84
C ASN A 237 -4.16 10.10 8.14
N ILE A 238 -3.69 11.05 7.35
CA ILE A 238 -2.32 11.59 7.45
C ILE A 238 -2.04 12.36 8.76
N ASN A 239 -3.10 12.70 9.51
CA ASN A 239 -3.03 13.52 10.73
C ASN A 239 -3.45 12.76 11.99
N TYR A 240 -3.74 11.46 11.91
CA TYR A 240 -4.25 10.71 13.04
C TYR A 240 -3.31 9.56 13.42
N LYS A 241 -2.65 9.68 14.58
CA LYS A 241 -1.81 8.60 15.15
C LYS A 241 -0.89 7.93 14.13
N THR A 242 -0.18 8.74 13.35
CA THR A 242 0.74 8.27 12.34
C THR A 242 2.04 9.05 12.37
N LYS A 243 3.15 8.37 12.08
CA LYS A 243 4.45 8.98 11.84
C LYS A 243 4.97 8.53 10.50
N ILE A 244 4.98 9.47 9.56
CA ILE A 244 5.43 9.26 8.19
C ILE A 244 6.92 9.63 8.12
N ASN A 245 7.78 8.66 7.82
CA ASN A 245 9.23 8.90 7.68
C ASN A 245 9.55 9.45 6.29
N ASN A 246 8.88 8.94 5.26
CA ASN A 246 8.98 9.45 3.89
C ASN A 246 7.74 9.07 3.08
N ALA A 247 7.49 9.80 2.00
CA ALA A 247 6.45 9.52 1.02
C ALA A 247 6.97 9.81 -0.39
N LEU A 248 6.90 8.82 -1.27
CA LEU A 248 7.47 8.87 -2.62
C LEU A 248 6.43 8.49 -3.66
N ALA A 249 6.15 9.39 -4.60
CA ALA A 249 5.45 9.01 -5.81
C ALA A 249 6.37 8.17 -6.69
N VAL A 250 5.81 7.16 -7.35
CA VAL A 250 6.56 6.23 -8.18
C VAL A 250 6.04 6.23 -9.61
N ASN A 251 6.97 6.16 -10.57
CA ASN A 251 6.65 6.00 -11.98
C ASN A 251 7.57 4.95 -12.61
N ILE A 252 6.96 3.97 -13.33
CA ILE A 252 7.65 2.92 -14.10
C ILE A 252 7.40 3.20 -15.58
N THR A 253 8.47 3.15 -16.38
CA THR A 253 8.45 3.43 -17.83
C THR A 253 9.29 2.42 -18.60
#